data_4ae3f3261392ed3ea4327c1b74f60d40
#
_entry.id   4ae3f3261392ed3ea4327c1b74f60d40
#
_cell.length_a   1.000
_cell.length_b   1.000
_cell.length_c   1.000
_cell.angle_alpha   90.00
_cell.angle_beta   90.00
_cell.angle_gamma   90.00
#
_symmetry.space_group_name_H-M   'P 1'
#
loop_
_entity.id
_entity.type
_entity.pdbx_description
1 polymer ?
#
loop_
_entity_poly.entity_id
_entity_poly.type
_entity_poly.pdbx_seq_one_letter_code
_entity_poly.pdbx_strand_id
1 'polypeptide(L)'
;MKYDFDEIIQRKHTDCIKYDNVKEMFGTEEIIPMWIADMDFKTPDFIVDAIRNRLSHELLGYSYICKRWKPAIQNWVSRRYGWKVNAEEIGFVGGIVPAISFALQCFTKAGDKVMIQPPVYHPYHHVTLDLERELVFNTLKLVNGQLQIDFADFEEKIKGCKVFLLCNPHNPCGRVWTKEELQCMCDICVKNNVLVISDEIHCDMTLKGFKHTPFASVSEDARNNSITFMAASKTFNIAGLKSSYHIIQNEEIRNRYNEFLRKSELDTAHIFATGPVATAYEQGEEWLEHMLEYVEANIDYMEQYLKDNMPKMSMIRPQASFLVFLDARGLGLPHDKLVEFFIREAKVGMNDGATFGDEGSGFMRMNLGCPRSVVEKALKQIKAAYDKIA
;
A
#
# COMPACT_ATOMS: atom_id res chain seq x y z
N MET A 1 -15.91 22.36 5.15
CA MET A 1 -15.97 20.89 5.07
C MET A 1 -16.16 20.33 6.48
N LYS A 2 -16.78 19.18 6.61
CA LYS A 2 -17.00 18.51 7.94
C LYS A 2 -15.68 18.07 8.58
N TYR A 3 -14.67 17.80 7.77
CA TYR A 3 -13.33 17.39 8.20
C TYR A 3 -12.31 18.42 7.74
N ASP A 4 -11.35 18.77 8.62
CA ASP A 4 -10.28 19.71 8.31
C ASP A 4 -9.01 18.91 7.95
N PHE A 5 -8.67 18.89 6.65
CA PHE A 5 -7.45 18.29 6.13
C PHE A 5 -6.32 19.29 5.94
N ASP A 6 -6.54 20.59 6.23
CA ASP A 6 -5.52 21.64 6.23
C ASP A 6 -4.86 21.83 7.58
N GLU A 7 -5.36 21.19 8.64
CA GLU A 7 -4.78 21.23 9.97
C GLU A 7 -3.34 20.69 9.97
N ILE A 8 -2.39 21.50 10.43
CA ILE A 8 -0.99 21.08 10.61
C ILE A 8 -0.84 20.46 11.98
N ILE A 9 -0.64 19.15 12.02
CA ILE A 9 -0.44 18.38 13.24
C ILE A 9 1.06 18.22 13.50
N GLN A 10 1.52 18.64 14.69
CA GLN A 10 2.91 18.40 15.08
C GLN A 10 3.14 16.92 15.36
N ARG A 11 4.08 16.33 14.60
CA ARG A 11 4.42 14.90 14.68
C ARG A 11 5.85 14.63 15.17
N LYS A 12 6.70 15.67 15.29
CA LYS A 12 8.04 15.52 15.90
C LYS A 12 7.93 15.25 17.39
N HIS A 13 8.84 14.42 17.90
CA HIS A 13 8.91 14.01 19.31
C HIS A 13 7.68 13.21 19.78
N THR A 14 7.15 12.39 18.89
CA THR A 14 6.03 11.48 19.14
C THR A 14 6.36 10.02 18.79
N ASP A 15 7.64 9.69 18.65
CA ASP A 15 8.15 8.41 18.15
C ASP A 15 7.67 8.09 16.73
N CYS A 16 7.35 9.14 15.96
CA CYS A 16 6.86 9.02 14.60
C CYS A 16 8.02 8.78 13.63
N ILE A 17 8.10 7.61 13.05
CA ILE A 17 9.17 7.24 12.10
C ILE A 17 9.32 8.30 10.99
N LYS A 18 8.19 8.81 10.44
CA LYS A 18 8.20 9.77 9.33
C LYS A 18 8.94 11.07 9.67
N TYR A 19 8.86 11.52 10.92
CA TYR A 19 9.40 12.82 11.37
C TYR A 19 10.59 12.69 12.29
N ASP A 20 10.65 11.65 13.14
CA ASP A 20 11.71 11.52 14.15
C ASP A 20 12.91 10.73 13.63
N ASN A 21 12.76 9.94 12.54
CA ASN A 21 13.83 9.17 11.93
C ASN A 21 14.45 9.84 10.68
N VAL A 22 14.14 11.12 10.41
CA VAL A 22 14.61 11.81 9.19
C VAL A 22 16.12 11.96 9.15
N LYS A 23 16.77 12.20 10.29
CA LYS A 23 18.23 12.34 10.37
C LYS A 23 18.96 11.06 10.01
N GLU A 24 18.47 9.93 10.51
CA GLU A 24 19.03 8.61 10.20
C GLU A 24 18.82 8.26 8.72
N MET A 25 17.61 8.51 8.20
CA MET A 25 17.26 8.16 6.83
C MET A 25 17.92 9.07 5.78
N PHE A 26 17.96 10.38 6.01
CA PHE A 26 18.38 11.37 5.00
C PHE A 26 19.68 12.10 5.37
N GLY A 27 20.27 11.82 6.55
CA GLY A 27 21.48 12.48 7.04
C GLY A 27 21.30 13.96 7.41
N THR A 28 20.06 14.44 7.53
CA THR A 28 19.72 15.83 7.90
C THR A 28 18.36 15.90 8.59
N GLU A 29 18.18 16.87 9.49
CA GLU A 29 16.89 17.20 10.11
C GLU A 29 16.14 18.32 9.38
N GLU A 30 16.85 19.04 8.48
CA GLU A 30 16.30 20.16 7.72
C GLU A 30 15.68 19.66 6.41
N ILE A 31 14.59 18.88 6.50
CA ILE A 31 13.94 18.26 5.34
C ILE A 31 12.43 18.23 5.55
N ILE A 32 11.67 18.39 4.47
CA ILE A 32 10.22 18.14 4.46
C ILE A 32 10.01 16.65 4.18
N PRO A 33 9.47 15.88 5.16
CA PRO A 33 9.32 14.44 4.98
C PRO A 33 8.06 14.11 4.15
N MET A 34 8.26 13.73 2.89
CA MET A 34 7.23 13.29 1.95
C MET A 34 7.40 11.78 1.61
N TRP A 35 7.95 11.02 2.54
CA TRP A 35 8.19 9.58 2.44
C TRP A 35 7.18 8.79 3.27
N ILE A 36 7.36 7.52 3.54
CA ILE A 36 6.46 6.63 4.31
C ILE A 36 4.98 6.81 3.94
N ALA A 37 4.31 5.68 3.73
CA ALA A 37 2.91 5.63 3.33
C ALA A 37 1.97 5.69 4.56
N ASP A 38 2.09 6.76 5.37
CA ASP A 38 1.06 7.21 6.32
C ASP A 38 0.69 8.67 6.01
N MET A 39 -0.49 9.09 6.40
CA MET A 39 -0.96 10.45 6.13
C MET A 39 -0.66 11.39 7.29
N ASP A 40 -0.57 12.70 7.01
CA ASP A 40 -0.44 13.75 8.03
C ASP A 40 -1.81 14.31 8.45
N PHE A 41 -2.89 13.67 8.07
CA PHE A 41 -4.24 13.99 8.50
C PHE A 41 -4.56 13.36 9.85
N LYS A 42 -5.39 14.06 10.63
CA LYS A 42 -5.92 13.55 11.89
C LYS A 42 -6.66 12.24 11.67
N THR A 43 -6.36 11.24 12.49
CA THR A 43 -7.17 10.03 12.54
C THR A 43 -8.62 10.41 12.92
N PRO A 44 -9.64 9.89 12.22
CA PRO A 44 -11.03 10.24 12.48
C PRO A 44 -11.42 10.09 13.96
N ASP A 45 -12.15 11.07 14.51
CA ASP A 45 -12.51 11.11 15.92
C ASP A 45 -13.27 9.85 16.38
N PHE A 46 -14.15 9.30 15.54
CA PHE A 46 -14.89 8.08 15.87
C PHE A 46 -13.98 6.86 16.09
N ILE A 47 -12.81 6.78 15.46
CA ILE A 47 -11.81 5.74 15.69
C ILE A 47 -11.08 5.98 17.01
N VAL A 48 -10.66 7.22 17.26
CA VAL A 48 -9.99 7.63 18.51
C VAL A 48 -10.93 7.41 19.70
N ASP A 49 -12.21 7.74 19.55
CA ASP A 49 -13.23 7.53 20.59
C ASP A 49 -13.50 6.04 20.84
N ALA A 50 -13.43 5.19 19.82
CA ALA A 50 -13.52 3.74 20.03
C ALA A 50 -12.36 3.22 20.91
N ILE A 51 -11.16 3.79 20.78
CA ILE A 51 -10.00 3.48 21.62
C ILE A 51 -10.22 4.01 23.04
N ARG A 52 -10.64 5.29 23.20
CA ARG A 52 -10.96 5.90 24.50
C ARG A 52 -12.03 5.12 25.25
N ASN A 53 -13.09 4.73 24.56
CA ASN A 53 -14.17 3.92 25.14
C ASN A 53 -13.66 2.55 25.60
N ARG A 54 -12.73 1.93 24.88
CA ARG A 54 -12.10 0.69 25.35
C ARG A 54 -11.21 0.92 26.57
N LEU A 55 -10.51 2.03 26.64
CA LEU A 55 -9.68 2.42 27.79
C LEU A 55 -10.49 2.75 29.04
N SER A 56 -11.76 3.17 28.92
CA SER A 56 -12.63 3.41 30.07
C SER A 56 -12.88 2.15 30.92
N HIS A 57 -12.66 0.96 30.37
CA HIS A 57 -12.52 -0.28 31.09
C HIS A 57 -11.03 -0.55 31.36
N GLU A 58 -10.55 -0.19 32.52
CA GLU A 58 -9.13 -0.09 32.88
C GLU A 58 -8.37 -1.44 32.98
N LEU A 59 -9.03 -2.58 32.70
CA LEU A 59 -8.38 -3.88 32.61
C LEU A 59 -7.91 -4.17 31.19
N LEU A 60 -6.58 -4.26 31.03
CA LEU A 60 -5.91 -4.54 29.75
C LEU A 60 -5.47 -6.02 29.65
N GLY A 61 -6.35 -6.93 30.10
CA GLY A 61 -6.11 -8.36 30.07
C GLY A 61 -6.33 -9.00 28.70
N TYR A 62 -6.23 -10.34 28.64
CA TYR A 62 -6.49 -11.08 27.40
C TYR A 62 -7.87 -10.78 26.85
N SER A 63 -7.96 -10.59 25.53
CA SER A 63 -9.20 -10.21 24.86
C SER A 63 -9.44 -11.05 23.62
N TYR A 64 -10.70 -11.31 23.34
CA TYR A 64 -11.13 -11.90 22.07
C TYR A 64 -11.15 -10.85 20.96
N ILE A 65 -11.11 -11.31 19.71
CA ILE A 65 -11.44 -10.50 18.54
C ILE A 65 -12.86 -9.91 18.72
N CYS A 66 -13.01 -8.61 18.49
CA CYS A 66 -14.27 -7.90 18.64
C CYS A 66 -15.37 -8.57 17.79
N LYS A 67 -16.52 -8.89 18.40
CA LYS A 67 -17.63 -9.58 17.72
C LYS A 67 -18.16 -8.85 16.49
N ARG A 68 -18.03 -7.50 16.45
CA ARG A 68 -18.45 -6.67 15.30
C ARG A 68 -17.45 -6.70 14.14
N TRP A 69 -16.21 -7.14 14.38
CA TRP A 69 -15.12 -6.99 13.43
C TRP A 69 -15.36 -7.72 12.11
N LYS A 70 -15.67 -9.02 12.15
CA LYS A 70 -15.97 -9.78 10.91
C LYS A 70 -17.22 -9.26 10.19
N PRO A 71 -18.35 -9.02 10.87
CA PRO A 71 -19.53 -8.40 10.24
C PRO A 71 -19.23 -7.03 9.60
N ALA A 72 -18.42 -6.19 10.25
CA ALA A 72 -18.03 -4.90 9.69
C ALA A 72 -17.22 -5.06 8.39
N ILE A 73 -16.26 -6.00 8.35
CA ILE A 73 -15.49 -6.33 7.14
C ILE A 73 -16.42 -6.87 6.04
N GLN A 74 -17.30 -7.84 6.35
CA GLN A 74 -18.25 -8.40 5.37
C GLN A 74 -19.12 -7.31 4.74
N ASN A 75 -19.68 -6.43 5.56
CA ASN A 75 -20.50 -5.31 5.10
C ASN A 75 -19.69 -4.33 4.25
N TRP A 76 -18.45 -4.02 4.66
CA TRP A 76 -17.56 -3.11 3.93
C TRP A 76 -17.22 -3.63 2.54
N VAL A 77 -16.68 -4.84 2.43
CA VAL A 77 -16.28 -5.42 1.14
C VAL A 77 -17.49 -5.67 0.23
N SER A 78 -18.65 -5.98 0.80
CA SER A 78 -19.90 -6.13 0.03
C SER A 78 -20.37 -4.79 -0.54
N ARG A 79 -20.36 -3.71 0.24
CA ARG A 79 -20.79 -2.38 -0.24
C ARG A 79 -19.82 -1.78 -1.24
N ARG A 80 -18.50 -1.84 -0.95
CA ARG A 80 -17.48 -1.18 -1.78
C ARG A 80 -17.19 -1.94 -3.07
N TYR A 81 -17.17 -3.27 -3.02
CA TYR A 81 -16.70 -4.09 -4.15
C TYR A 81 -17.75 -5.04 -4.71
N GLY A 82 -18.91 -5.18 -4.06
CA GLY A 82 -19.89 -6.18 -4.43
C GLY A 82 -19.43 -7.62 -4.11
N TRP A 83 -18.37 -7.76 -3.30
CA TRP A 83 -17.75 -9.05 -2.99
C TRP A 83 -18.39 -9.64 -1.74
N LYS A 84 -19.03 -10.82 -1.88
CA LYS A 84 -19.64 -11.55 -0.77
C LYS A 84 -18.63 -12.52 -0.18
N VAL A 85 -18.40 -12.38 1.12
CA VAL A 85 -17.49 -13.24 1.90
C VAL A 85 -18.18 -13.73 3.16
N ASN A 86 -17.84 -14.95 3.60
CA ASN A 86 -18.36 -15.54 4.83
C ASN A 86 -17.43 -15.23 6.02
N ALA A 87 -17.97 -15.27 7.22
CA ALA A 87 -17.20 -14.94 8.43
C ALA A 87 -16.03 -15.91 8.69
N GLU A 88 -16.15 -17.17 8.31
CA GLU A 88 -15.09 -18.18 8.41
C GLU A 88 -13.94 -17.96 7.43
N GLU A 89 -14.19 -17.24 6.33
CA GLU A 89 -13.18 -16.91 5.32
C GLU A 89 -12.24 -15.79 5.78
N ILE A 90 -12.62 -15.05 6.83
CA ILE A 90 -11.90 -13.89 7.37
C ILE A 90 -11.10 -14.30 8.60
N GLY A 91 -9.79 -14.03 8.58
CA GLY A 91 -8.90 -14.23 9.72
C GLY A 91 -8.01 -13.02 10.00
N PHE A 92 -7.62 -12.87 11.28
CA PHE A 92 -6.76 -11.76 11.72
C PHE A 92 -5.29 -12.01 11.40
N VAL A 93 -4.56 -10.95 11.03
CA VAL A 93 -3.11 -10.90 10.95
C VAL A 93 -2.60 -9.52 11.42
N GLY A 94 -1.44 -9.48 12.07
CA GLY A 94 -0.88 -8.27 12.69
C GLY A 94 -0.18 -7.31 11.73
N GLY A 95 -0.45 -7.34 10.43
CA GLY A 95 0.13 -6.48 9.40
C GLY A 95 0.31 -7.22 8.08
N ILE A 96 0.29 -6.50 6.95
CA ILE A 96 0.33 -7.12 5.61
C ILE A 96 1.71 -7.73 5.31
N VAL A 97 2.80 -7.02 5.58
CA VAL A 97 4.15 -7.56 5.32
C VAL A 97 4.44 -8.83 6.13
N PRO A 98 4.16 -8.88 7.46
CA PRO A 98 4.20 -10.12 8.20
C PRO A 98 3.29 -11.22 7.62
N ALA A 99 2.06 -10.86 7.19
CA ALA A 99 1.11 -11.82 6.62
C ALA A 99 1.65 -12.47 5.33
N ILE A 100 2.28 -11.67 4.45
CA ILE A 100 2.95 -12.17 3.24
C ILE A 100 4.10 -13.11 3.63
N SER A 101 4.93 -12.72 4.61
CA SER A 101 6.03 -13.57 5.11
C SER A 101 5.51 -14.92 5.62
N PHE A 102 4.42 -14.92 6.41
CA PHE A 102 3.80 -16.14 6.92
C PHE A 102 3.19 -16.99 5.80
N ALA A 103 2.58 -16.37 4.79
CA ALA A 103 2.06 -17.11 3.64
C ALA A 103 3.19 -17.74 2.82
N LEU A 104 4.29 -17.03 2.58
CA LEU A 104 5.46 -17.59 1.91
C LEU A 104 6.05 -18.78 2.71
N GLN A 105 6.19 -18.66 4.03
CA GLN A 105 6.66 -19.76 4.87
C GLN A 105 5.71 -20.97 4.85
N CYS A 106 4.39 -20.71 4.82
CA CYS A 106 3.37 -21.75 4.81
C CYS A 106 3.33 -22.51 3.48
N PHE A 107 3.44 -21.81 2.33
CA PHE A 107 3.17 -22.37 1.00
C PHE A 107 4.40 -22.62 0.14
N THR A 108 5.57 -22.20 0.60
CA THR A 108 6.85 -22.37 -0.10
C THR A 108 7.94 -22.87 0.84
N LYS A 109 9.08 -23.28 0.26
CA LYS A 109 10.33 -23.65 0.97
C LYS A 109 11.51 -22.92 0.35
N ALA A 110 12.67 -22.96 1.00
CA ALA A 110 13.93 -22.43 0.45
C ALA A 110 14.19 -22.94 -0.97
N GLY A 111 14.60 -22.04 -1.88
CA GLY A 111 14.82 -22.31 -3.30
C GLY A 111 13.55 -22.30 -4.17
N ASP A 112 12.35 -22.21 -3.59
CA ASP A 112 11.13 -22.04 -4.40
C ASP A 112 11.08 -20.62 -5.01
N LYS A 113 10.54 -20.54 -6.23
CA LYS A 113 10.44 -19.29 -6.99
C LYS A 113 9.16 -18.53 -6.65
N VAL A 114 9.33 -17.22 -6.43
CA VAL A 114 8.24 -16.27 -6.17
C VAL A 114 8.31 -15.16 -7.21
N MET A 115 7.23 -14.96 -7.94
CA MET A 115 7.14 -13.89 -8.93
C MET A 115 6.63 -12.59 -8.31
N ILE A 116 7.25 -11.46 -8.69
CA ILE A 116 6.80 -10.10 -8.41
C ILE A 116 6.88 -9.23 -9.66
N GLN A 117 6.25 -8.05 -9.65
CA GLN A 117 6.16 -7.15 -10.80
C GLN A 117 6.81 -5.78 -10.51
N PRO A 118 8.18 -5.66 -10.57
CA PRO A 118 8.84 -4.38 -10.36
C PRO A 118 8.53 -3.36 -11.49
N PRO A 119 8.62 -2.03 -11.16
CA PRO A 119 8.92 -1.48 -9.84
C PRO A 119 7.76 -1.73 -8.89
N VAL A 120 8.01 -2.39 -7.76
CA VAL A 120 6.96 -2.80 -6.81
C VAL A 120 7.41 -2.59 -5.37
N TYR A 121 6.47 -2.57 -4.44
CA TYR A 121 6.68 -2.36 -3.02
C TYR A 121 7.88 -3.16 -2.48
N HIS A 122 8.92 -2.42 -2.06
CA HIS A 122 10.24 -2.99 -1.73
C HIS A 122 10.23 -4.12 -0.68
N PRO A 123 9.31 -4.21 0.30
CA PRO A 123 9.25 -5.37 1.19
C PRO A 123 9.05 -6.71 0.49
N TYR A 124 8.48 -6.76 -0.72
CA TYR A 124 8.33 -8.03 -1.44
C TYR A 124 9.70 -8.62 -1.82
N HIS A 125 10.68 -7.76 -2.13
CA HIS A 125 12.04 -8.20 -2.44
C HIS A 125 12.70 -8.84 -1.22
N HIS A 126 12.83 -8.11 -0.12
CA HIS A 126 13.57 -8.63 1.02
C HIS A 126 12.82 -9.72 1.78
N VAL A 127 11.50 -9.66 1.94
CA VAL A 127 10.76 -10.78 2.57
C VAL A 127 10.94 -12.08 1.80
N THR A 128 10.99 -12.03 0.46
CA THR A 128 11.22 -13.21 -0.36
C THR A 128 12.66 -13.73 -0.21
N LEU A 129 13.66 -12.84 -0.30
CA LEU A 129 15.06 -13.18 -0.22
C LEU A 129 15.50 -13.62 1.20
N ASP A 130 15.02 -12.92 2.23
CA ASP A 130 15.31 -13.25 3.63
C ASP A 130 14.80 -14.64 4.03
N LEU A 131 13.75 -15.10 3.34
CA LEU A 131 13.23 -16.44 3.47
C LEU A 131 13.92 -17.46 2.54
N GLU A 132 15.02 -17.10 1.88
CA GLU A 132 15.76 -17.94 0.94
C GLU A 132 14.94 -18.43 -0.27
N ARG A 133 13.93 -17.65 -0.72
CA ARG A 133 13.19 -17.89 -1.96
C ARG A 133 13.85 -17.17 -3.12
N GLU A 134 13.68 -17.69 -4.34
CA GLU A 134 14.19 -17.06 -5.54
C GLU A 134 13.16 -16.07 -6.12
N LEU A 135 13.60 -14.83 -6.42
CA LEU A 135 12.77 -13.85 -7.09
C LEU A 135 12.74 -14.07 -8.60
N VAL A 136 11.54 -14.01 -9.16
CA VAL A 136 11.29 -13.97 -10.61
C VAL A 136 10.60 -12.64 -10.93
N PHE A 137 11.10 -11.89 -11.91
CA PHE A 137 10.60 -10.57 -12.23
C PHE A 137 9.81 -10.58 -13.55
N ASN A 138 8.52 -10.25 -13.47
CA ASN A 138 7.76 -9.77 -14.61
C ASN A 138 7.73 -8.24 -14.55
N THR A 139 8.74 -7.63 -15.15
CA THR A 139 8.95 -6.18 -15.11
C THR A 139 7.84 -5.42 -15.82
N LEU A 140 7.21 -4.48 -15.13
CA LEU A 140 6.18 -3.61 -15.70
C LEU A 140 6.81 -2.58 -16.65
N LYS A 141 6.12 -2.31 -17.75
CA LYS A 141 6.57 -1.36 -18.76
C LYS A 141 5.80 -0.04 -18.67
N LEU A 142 6.50 1.08 -18.68
CA LEU A 142 5.86 2.39 -18.75
C LEU A 142 5.44 2.69 -20.19
N VAL A 143 4.13 2.65 -20.45
CA VAL A 143 3.54 2.89 -21.77
C VAL A 143 2.44 3.94 -21.62
N ASN A 144 2.52 5.00 -22.42
CA ASN A 144 1.55 6.12 -22.38
C ASN A 144 1.28 6.68 -20.97
N GLY A 145 2.35 6.81 -20.16
CA GLY A 145 2.27 7.38 -18.82
C GLY A 145 1.71 6.45 -17.75
N GLN A 146 1.49 5.16 -18.05
CA GLN A 146 1.01 4.15 -17.10
C GLN A 146 1.85 2.87 -17.17
N LEU A 147 1.97 2.18 -16.04
CA LEU A 147 2.59 0.86 -15.98
C LEU A 147 1.66 -0.19 -16.58
N GLN A 148 2.19 -1.03 -17.44
CA GLN A 148 1.49 -2.12 -18.11
C GLN A 148 2.22 -3.44 -17.91
N ILE A 149 1.45 -4.53 -17.87
CA ILE A 149 1.95 -5.91 -17.78
C ILE A 149 2.34 -6.38 -19.18
N ASP A 150 3.52 -6.96 -19.30
CA ASP A 150 3.89 -7.80 -20.44
C ASP A 150 3.40 -9.23 -20.18
N PHE A 151 2.22 -9.58 -20.70
CA PHE A 151 1.62 -10.88 -20.47
C PHE A 151 2.38 -12.02 -21.13
N ALA A 152 3.09 -11.78 -22.24
CA ALA A 152 3.93 -12.80 -22.88
C ALA A 152 5.13 -13.15 -21.98
N ASP A 153 5.79 -12.13 -21.42
CA ASP A 153 6.86 -12.29 -20.43
C ASP A 153 6.33 -12.93 -19.12
N PHE A 154 5.12 -12.54 -18.69
CA PHE A 154 4.47 -13.13 -17.52
C PHE A 154 4.23 -14.63 -17.70
N GLU A 155 3.62 -15.06 -18.81
CA GLU A 155 3.33 -16.47 -19.11
C GLU A 155 4.61 -17.32 -19.24
N GLU A 156 5.69 -16.73 -19.72
CA GLU A 156 6.97 -17.44 -19.82
C GLU A 156 7.64 -17.59 -18.46
N LYS A 157 7.74 -16.52 -17.69
CA LYS A 157 8.48 -16.47 -16.43
C LYS A 157 7.78 -17.11 -15.25
N ILE A 158 6.44 -17.22 -15.28
CA ILE A 158 5.67 -17.82 -14.19
C ILE A 158 5.91 -19.33 -14.05
N LYS A 159 6.44 -19.96 -15.10
CA LYS A 159 6.71 -21.40 -15.11
C LYS A 159 7.69 -21.81 -14.03
N GLY A 160 7.25 -22.72 -13.17
CA GLY A 160 8.03 -23.20 -12.03
C GLY A 160 8.00 -22.30 -10.79
N CYS A 161 7.33 -21.14 -10.83
CA CYS A 161 7.02 -20.39 -9.63
C CYS A 161 6.03 -21.16 -8.75
N LYS A 162 6.06 -20.89 -7.46
CA LYS A 162 5.10 -21.41 -6.47
C LYS A 162 4.08 -20.36 -6.08
N VAL A 163 4.50 -19.10 -6.05
CA VAL A 163 3.68 -17.97 -5.63
C VAL A 163 3.88 -16.81 -6.59
N PHE A 164 2.80 -16.10 -6.87
CA PHE A 164 2.80 -14.76 -7.45
C PHE A 164 2.33 -13.77 -6.39
N LEU A 165 3.18 -12.79 -6.02
CA LEU A 165 2.81 -11.69 -5.12
C LEU A 165 2.25 -10.54 -5.96
N LEU A 166 0.94 -10.39 -5.95
CA LEU A 166 0.22 -9.32 -6.64
C LEU A 166 0.04 -8.11 -5.72
N CYS A 167 0.39 -6.92 -6.20
CA CYS A 167 0.07 -5.64 -5.56
C CYS A 167 -1.14 -5.01 -6.26
N ASN A 168 -2.28 -4.92 -5.58
CA ASN A 168 -3.56 -4.52 -6.18
C ASN A 168 -4.41 -3.63 -5.25
N PRO A 169 -4.48 -2.31 -5.45
CA PRO A 169 -3.78 -1.47 -6.43
C PRO A 169 -2.27 -1.44 -6.25
N HIS A 170 -1.57 -1.16 -7.33
CA HIS A 170 -0.12 -1.28 -7.40
C HIS A 170 0.62 -0.09 -6.77
N ASN A 171 1.60 -0.35 -5.93
CA ASN A 171 2.51 0.60 -5.32
C ASN A 171 3.94 0.36 -5.89
N PRO A 172 4.64 1.38 -6.46
CA PRO A 172 4.54 2.81 -6.13
C PRO A 172 3.63 3.67 -7.02
N CYS A 173 3.11 3.15 -8.12
CA CYS A 173 2.49 4.00 -9.17
C CYS A 173 0.97 4.18 -9.03
N GLY A 174 0.33 3.55 -8.04
CA GLY A 174 -1.11 3.66 -7.85
C GLY A 174 -1.95 3.06 -8.98
N ARG A 175 -1.42 2.10 -9.76
CA ARG A 175 -2.13 1.47 -10.88
C ARG A 175 -3.27 0.59 -10.36
N VAL A 176 -4.48 0.78 -10.87
CA VAL A 176 -5.66 -0.06 -10.64
C VAL A 176 -5.77 -1.05 -11.82
N TRP A 177 -5.60 -2.34 -11.53
CA TRP A 177 -5.71 -3.37 -12.55
C TRP A 177 -7.16 -3.55 -13.00
N THR A 178 -7.38 -3.73 -14.29
CA THR A 178 -8.73 -4.02 -14.82
C THR A 178 -9.13 -5.46 -14.50
N LYS A 179 -10.43 -5.73 -14.56
CA LYS A 179 -10.93 -7.09 -14.34
C LYS A 179 -10.34 -8.09 -15.35
N GLU A 180 -10.15 -7.64 -16.58
CA GLU A 180 -9.58 -8.43 -17.68
C GLU A 180 -8.11 -8.74 -17.43
N GLU A 181 -7.32 -7.75 -16.94
CA GLU A 181 -5.92 -7.97 -16.56
C GLU A 181 -5.82 -8.97 -15.39
N LEU A 182 -6.66 -8.81 -14.37
CA LEU A 182 -6.70 -9.71 -13.21
C LEU A 182 -7.13 -11.13 -13.63
N GLN A 183 -8.11 -11.27 -14.53
CA GLN A 183 -8.53 -12.57 -15.05
C GLN A 183 -7.40 -13.24 -15.84
N CYS A 184 -6.71 -12.50 -16.71
CA CYS A 184 -5.59 -13.03 -17.48
C CYS A 184 -4.45 -13.52 -16.56
N MET A 185 -4.10 -12.75 -15.52
CA MET A 185 -3.14 -13.20 -14.50
C MET A 185 -3.62 -14.49 -13.80
N CYS A 186 -4.90 -14.56 -13.45
CA CYS A 186 -5.49 -15.72 -12.83
C CYS A 186 -5.36 -16.97 -13.73
N ASP A 187 -5.78 -16.87 -14.98
CA ASP A 187 -5.78 -17.99 -15.92
C ASP A 187 -4.37 -18.56 -16.12
N ILE A 188 -3.38 -17.67 -16.24
CA ILE A 188 -1.97 -18.07 -16.35
C ILE A 188 -1.46 -18.71 -15.06
N CYS A 189 -1.78 -18.16 -13.89
CA CYS A 189 -1.38 -18.73 -12.60
C CYS A 189 -1.99 -20.12 -12.38
N VAL A 190 -3.28 -20.29 -12.62
CA VAL A 190 -3.99 -21.57 -12.48
C VAL A 190 -3.41 -22.62 -13.42
N LYS A 191 -3.20 -22.27 -14.70
CA LYS A 191 -2.56 -23.15 -15.70
C LYS A 191 -1.20 -23.68 -15.24
N ASN A 192 -0.46 -22.90 -14.44
CA ASN A 192 0.88 -23.23 -13.97
C ASN A 192 0.92 -23.71 -12.50
N ASN A 193 -0.23 -23.89 -11.83
CA ASN A 193 -0.35 -24.27 -10.41
C ASN A 193 0.39 -23.30 -9.49
N VAL A 194 0.27 -21.99 -9.73
CA VAL A 194 0.88 -20.90 -8.94
C VAL A 194 -0.18 -20.25 -8.06
N LEU A 195 0.04 -20.25 -6.75
CA LEU A 195 -0.83 -19.56 -5.79
C LEU A 195 -0.66 -18.04 -5.92
N VAL A 196 -1.76 -17.30 -5.95
CA VAL A 196 -1.73 -15.83 -5.93
C VAL A 196 -1.89 -15.31 -4.51
N ILE A 197 -0.95 -14.51 -4.05
CA ILE A 197 -1.06 -13.73 -2.82
C ILE A 197 -1.31 -12.28 -3.23
N SER A 198 -2.55 -11.81 -3.03
CA SER A 198 -2.97 -10.45 -3.40
C SER A 198 -2.91 -9.52 -2.20
N ASP A 199 -1.97 -8.57 -2.24
CA ASP A 199 -1.91 -7.46 -1.29
C ASP A 199 -2.82 -6.33 -1.77
N GLU A 200 -3.94 -6.16 -1.10
CA GLU A 200 -4.98 -5.19 -1.44
C GLU A 200 -5.10 -4.06 -0.38
N ILE A 201 -3.98 -3.73 0.28
CA ILE A 201 -3.97 -2.69 1.34
C ILE A 201 -4.38 -1.29 0.83
N HIS A 202 -4.28 -1.02 -0.47
CA HIS A 202 -4.67 0.24 -1.11
C HIS A 202 -6.07 0.21 -1.74
N CYS A 203 -6.82 -0.87 -1.60
CA CYS A 203 -8.09 -1.13 -2.29
C CYS A 203 -9.16 -0.04 -2.11
N ASP A 204 -9.25 0.54 -0.91
CA ASP A 204 -10.26 1.56 -0.58
C ASP A 204 -9.96 2.94 -1.16
N MET A 205 -8.74 3.15 -1.66
CA MET A 205 -8.23 4.47 -2.02
C MET A 205 -8.18 4.70 -3.53
N THR A 206 -9.12 4.14 -4.29
CA THR A 206 -9.27 4.47 -5.73
C THR A 206 -9.74 5.90 -5.91
N LEU A 207 -9.12 6.60 -6.87
CA LEU A 207 -9.46 7.97 -7.22
C LEU A 207 -10.65 8.01 -8.20
N LYS A 208 -11.18 9.20 -8.44
CA LYS A 208 -12.37 9.39 -9.28
C LYS A 208 -12.21 8.76 -10.66
N GLY A 209 -13.21 7.99 -11.06
CA GLY A 209 -13.22 7.29 -12.35
C GLY A 209 -12.60 5.89 -12.33
N PHE A 210 -11.99 5.47 -11.22
CA PHE A 210 -11.42 4.13 -11.07
C PHE A 210 -12.16 3.33 -10.02
N LYS A 211 -12.19 2.01 -10.20
CA LYS A 211 -12.83 1.10 -9.28
C LYS A 211 -11.93 -0.11 -9.03
N HIS A 212 -11.66 -0.38 -7.77
CA HIS A 212 -10.95 -1.59 -7.37
C HIS A 212 -11.79 -2.85 -7.61
N THR A 213 -11.15 -3.90 -8.09
CA THR A 213 -11.70 -5.24 -8.18
C THR A 213 -10.85 -6.16 -7.33
N PRO A 214 -11.37 -6.75 -6.23
CA PRO A 214 -10.64 -7.75 -5.47
C PRO A 214 -10.27 -8.94 -6.37
N PHE A 215 -9.02 -9.38 -6.33
CA PHE A 215 -8.55 -10.47 -7.19
C PHE A 215 -9.43 -11.72 -7.07
N ALA A 216 -9.73 -12.14 -5.84
CA ALA A 216 -10.54 -13.32 -5.58
C ALA A 216 -12.00 -13.21 -6.09
N SER A 217 -12.45 -12.01 -6.48
CA SER A 217 -13.81 -11.78 -6.98
C SER A 217 -13.97 -11.87 -8.50
N VAL A 218 -12.85 -11.99 -9.25
CA VAL A 218 -12.92 -11.96 -10.72
C VAL A 218 -13.50 -13.24 -11.33
N SER A 219 -13.23 -14.41 -10.71
CA SER A 219 -13.76 -15.71 -11.15
C SER A 219 -13.75 -16.72 -10.01
N GLU A 220 -14.33 -17.91 -10.27
CA GLU A 220 -14.28 -19.03 -9.34
C GLU A 220 -12.85 -19.56 -9.16
N ASP A 221 -12.07 -19.60 -10.24
CA ASP A 221 -10.67 -20.00 -10.20
C ASP A 221 -9.83 -19.04 -9.35
N ALA A 222 -10.03 -17.72 -9.50
CA ALA A 222 -9.35 -16.73 -8.68
C ALA A 222 -9.71 -16.87 -7.18
N ARG A 223 -10.99 -17.13 -6.88
CA ARG A 223 -11.48 -17.44 -5.53
C ARG A 223 -10.75 -18.63 -4.93
N ASN A 224 -10.60 -19.70 -5.72
CA ASN A 224 -10.05 -20.97 -5.25
C ASN A 224 -8.53 -21.02 -5.24
N ASN A 225 -7.84 -20.06 -5.87
CA ASN A 225 -6.38 -20.03 -6.01
C ASN A 225 -5.73 -18.77 -5.46
N SER A 226 -6.34 -18.14 -4.44
CA SER A 226 -5.76 -16.92 -3.88
C SER A 226 -5.89 -16.78 -2.37
N ILE A 227 -4.99 -15.96 -1.83
CA ILE A 227 -5.02 -15.37 -0.49
C ILE A 227 -5.08 -13.86 -0.68
N THR A 228 -6.14 -13.22 -0.20
CA THR A 228 -6.27 -11.75 -0.24
C THR A 228 -5.96 -11.17 1.12
N PHE A 229 -5.05 -10.20 1.18
CA PHE A 229 -4.74 -9.43 2.38
C PHE A 229 -5.26 -8.01 2.26
N MET A 230 -5.97 -7.56 3.28
CA MET A 230 -6.56 -6.21 3.37
C MET A 230 -6.35 -5.60 4.75
N ALA A 231 -6.43 -4.26 4.84
CA ALA A 231 -6.37 -3.54 6.11
C ALA A 231 -7.00 -2.16 6.02
N ALA A 232 -7.61 -1.71 7.10
CA ALA A 232 -8.09 -0.34 7.29
C ALA A 232 -6.95 0.68 7.52
N SER A 233 -5.71 0.20 7.64
CA SER A 233 -4.57 0.97 8.14
C SER A 233 -4.16 2.14 7.24
N LYS A 234 -4.21 1.96 5.92
CA LYS A 234 -3.92 3.03 4.95
C LYS A 234 -5.15 3.91 4.72
N THR A 235 -6.32 3.29 4.67
CA THR A 235 -7.62 3.94 4.45
C THR A 235 -7.90 5.01 5.50
N PHE A 236 -7.65 4.71 6.78
CA PHE A 236 -8.01 5.57 7.93
C PHE A 236 -6.81 6.07 8.74
N ASN A 237 -5.60 5.98 8.21
CA ASN A 237 -4.38 6.45 8.86
C ASN A 237 -4.13 5.83 10.26
N ILE A 238 -4.32 4.52 10.38
CA ILE A 238 -4.21 3.76 11.64
C ILE A 238 -3.18 2.62 11.58
N ALA A 239 -2.10 2.81 10.84
CA ALA A 239 -1.06 1.80 10.67
C ALA A 239 -0.42 1.35 12.00
N GLY A 240 -0.36 2.24 12.99
CA GLY A 240 0.15 1.95 14.32
C GLY A 240 -0.66 0.91 15.10
N LEU A 241 -1.93 0.68 14.75
CA LEU A 241 -2.78 -0.35 15.37
C LEU A 241 -2.44 -1.77 14.93
N LYS A 242 -1.55 -1.96 13.94
CA LYS A 242 -1.11 -3.30 13.49
C LYS A 242 -2.27 -4.28 13.28
N SER A 243 -3.34 -3.83 12.62
CA SER A 243 -4.54 -4.60 12.36
C SER A 243 -4.76 -4.79 10.87
N SER A 244 -4.74 -6.03 10.44
CA SER A 244 -4.98 -6.46 9.06
C SER A 244 -5.75 -7.77 9.08
N TYR A 245 -6.20 -8.22 7.94
CA TYR A 245 -6.91 -9.48 7.82
C TYR A 245 -6.62 -10.15 6.47
N HIS A 246 -6.81 -11.45 6.47
CA HIS A 246 -6.88 -12.20 5.22
C HIS A 246 -8.32 -12.59 4.92
N ILE A 247 -8.62 -12.74 3.63
CA ILE A 247 -9.82 -13.38 3.12
C ILE A 247 -9.37 -14.54 2.24
N ILE A 248 -9.72 -15.77 2.62
CA ILE A 248 -9.35 -16.99 1.91
C ILE A 248 -10.61 -17.82 1.74
N GLN A 249 -11.10 -17.94 0.50
CA GLN A 249 -12.36 -18.61 0.21
C GLN A 249 -12.17 -20.12 -0.02
N ASN A 250 -11.00 -20.54 -0.53
CA ASN A 250 -10.65 -21.96 -0.61
C ASN A 250 -10.41 -22.55 0.79
N GLU A 251 -11.15 -23.60 1.15
CA GLU A 251 -11.12 -24.22 2.48
C GLU A 251 -9.76 -24.85 2.81
N GLU A 252 -9.12 -25.54 1.86
CA GLU A 252 -7.84 -26.20 2.08
C GLU A 252 -6.72 -25.18 2.32
N ILE A 253 -6.64 -24.14 1.48
CA ILE A 253 -5.67 -23.03 1.64
C ILE A 253 -5.91 -22.33 2.97
N ARG A 254 -7.17 -22.04 3.30
CA ARG A 254 -7.56 -21.36 4.54
C ARG A 254 -7.18 -22.17 5.78
N ASN A 255 -7.52 -23.45 5.81
CA ASN A 255 -7.21 -24.33 6.93
C ASN A 255 -5.70 -24.43 7.15
N ARG A 256 -4.94 -24.62 6.07
CA ARG A 256 -3.48 -24.71 6.12
C ARG A 256 -2.85 -23.41 6.65
N TYR A 257 -3.30 -22.25 6.17
CA TYR A 257 -2.77 -20.95 6.62
C TYR A 257 -3.16 -20.64 8.06
N ASN A 258 -4.42 -20.87 8.44
CA ASN A 258 -4.90 -20.67 9.82
C ASN A 258 -4.21 -21.61 10.81
N GLU A 259 -3.95 -22.86 10.42
CA GLU A 259 -3.18 -23.80 11.25
C GLU A 259 -1.73 -23.32 11.45
N PHE A 260 -1.09 -22.79 10.41
CA PHE A 260 0.24 -22.20 10.50
C PHE A 260 0.26 -21.03 11.49
N LEU A 261 -0.69 -20.08 11.37
CA LEU A 261 -0.81 -18.95 12.29
C LEU A 261 -1.04 -19.40 13.73
N ARG A 262 -1.96 -20.33 13.95
CA ARG A 262 -2.27 -20.88 15.27
C ARG A 262 -1.07 -21.59 15.91
N LYS A 263 -0.34 -22.41 15.16
CA LYS A 263 0.88 -23.08 15.64
C LYS A 263 1.99 -22.12 16.02
N SER A 264 1.97 -20.94 15.43
CA SER A 264 2.96 -19.88 15.67
C SER A 264 2.46 -18.80 16.65
N GLU A 265 1.25 -18.97 17.25
CA GLU A 265 0.60 -18.01 18.17
C GLU A 265 0.40 -16.61 17.52
N LEU A 266 0.15 -16.57 16.20
CA LEU A 266 0.05 -15.34 15.40
C LEU A 266 -1.39 -14.95 15.03
N ASP A 267 -2.38 -15.74 15.46
CA ASP A 267 -3.79 -15.53 15.18
C ASP A 267 -4.51 -14.67 16.23
N THR A 268 -3.78 -14.14 17.21
CA THR A 268 -4.29 -13.31 18.28
C THR A 268 -4.15 -11.81 17.98
N ALA A 269 -5.16 -11.04 18.37
CA ALA A 269 -5.18 -9.60 18.21
C ALA A 269 -4.97 -8.88 19.55
N HIS A 270 -4.19 -7.81 19.55
CA HIS A 270 -4.13 -6.97 20.74
C HIS A 270 -5.45 -6.19 20.93
N ILE A 271 -5.67 -5.74 22.14
CA ILE A 271 -6.95 -5.19 22.64
C ILE A 271 -7.54 -4.03 21.82
N PHE A 272 -6.69 -3.24 21.11
CA PHE A 272 -7.09 -2.11 20.27
C PHE A 272 -7.12 -2.43 18.77
N ALA A 273 -6.76 -3.64 18.36
CA ALA A 273 -6.62 -3.96 16.94
C ALA A 273 -7.97 -4.06 16.21
N THR A 274 -8.99 -4.64 16.81
CA THR A 274 -10.18 -5.04 16.04
C THR A 274 -11.41 -4.18 16.29
N GLY A 275 -11.62 -3.66 17.51
CA GLY A 275 -12.75 -2.77 17.84
C GLY A 275 -12.74 -1.46 17.05
N PRO A 276 -11.64 -0.69 17.07
CA PRO A 276 -11.49 0.53 16.28
C PRO A 276 -11.62 0.31 14.76
N VAL A 277 -11.12 -0.83 14.24
CA VAL A 277 -11.27 -1.18 12.81
C VAL A 277 -12.73 -1.48 12.46
N ALA A 278 -13.47 -2.19 13.33
CA ALA A 278 -14.91 -2.37 13.13
C ALA A 278 -15.63 -1.02 13.05
N THR A 279 -15.33 -0.10 13.98
CA THR A 279 -15.89 1.26 13.95
C THR A 279 -15.49 2.05 12.71
N ALA A 280 -14.24 1.90 12.25
CA ALA A 280 -13.77 2.53 11.01
C ALA A 280 -14.63 2.11 9.80
N TYR A 281 -14.89 0.83 9.64
CA TYR A 281 -15.69 0.32 8.52
C TYR A 281 -17.20 0.60 8.67
N GLU A 282 -17.71 0.73 9.89
CA GLU A 282 -19.11 1.07 10.15
C GLU A 282 -19.43 2.55 9.92
N GLN A 283 -18.47 3.45 10.17
CA GLN A 283 -18.72 4.90 10.21
C GLN A 283 -17.84 5.73 9.27
N GLY A 284 -16.81 5.13 8.67
CA GLY A 284 -15.71 5.87 8.03
C GLY A 284 -15.93 6.26 6.57
N GLU A 285 -17.02 5.83 5.92
CA GLU A 285 -17.21 5.99 4.48
C GLU A 285 -17.18 7.47 4.04
N GLU A 286 -17.91 8.32 4.75
CA GLU A 286 -17.96 9.76 4.46
C GLU A 286 -16.59 10.43 4.64
N TRP A 287 -15.84 10.07 5.69
CA TRP A 287 -14.50 10.59 5.91
C TRP A 287 -13.55 10.17 4.79
N LEU A 288 -13.63 8.91 4.37
CA LEU A 288 -12.82 8.37 3.28
C LEU A 288 -13.07 9.13 1.96
N GLU A 289 -14.32 9.36 1.59
CA GLU A 289 -14.66 10.06 0.35
C GLU A 289 -14.11 11.52 0.36
N HIS A 290 -14.28 12.26 1.46
CA HIS A 290 -13.72 13.60 1.61
C HIS A 290 -12.17 13.61 1.59
N MET A 291 -11.54 12.60 2.21
CA MET A 291 -10.08 12.45 2.19
C MET A 291 -9.58 12.19 0.77
N LEU A 292 -10.26 11.33 0.02
CA LEU A 292 -9.91 11.04 -1.38
C LEU A 292 -10.07 12.28 -2.28
N GLU A 293 -11.15 13.06 -2.13
CA GLU A 293 -11.33 14.33 -2.84
C GLU A 293 -10.19 15.30 -2.55
N TYR A 294 -9.78 15.41 -1.29
CA TYR A 294 -8.69 16.30 -0.89
C TYR A 294 -7.33 15.83 -1.46
N VAL A 295 -7.05 14.54 -1.39
CA VAL A 295 -5.82 13.95 -1.95
C VAL A 295 -5.79 14.10 -3.48
N GLU A 296 -6.91 13.85 -4.16
CA GLU A 296 -7.00 14.03 -5.62
C GLU A 296 -6.73 15.48 -6.01
N ALA A 297 -7.27 16.45 -5.26
CA ALA A 297 -6.95 17.86 -5.46
C ALA A 297 -5.45 18.17 -5.23
N ASN A 298 -4.78 17.49 -4.29
CA ASN A 298 -3.32 17.61 -4.11
C ASN A 298 -2.55 17.06 -5.32
N ILE A 299 -3.00 15.93 -5.88
CA ILE A 299 -2.43 15.33 -7.09
C ILE A 299 -2.59 16.26 -8.29
N ASP A 300 -3.79 16.81 -8.50
CA ASP A 300 -4.08 17.78 -9.58
C ASP A 300 -3.19 19.01 -9.47
N TYR A 301 -3.05 19.55 -8.25
CA TYR A 301 -2.19 20.69 -8.01
C TYR A 301 -0.72 20.39 -8.34
N MET A 302 -0.20 19.24 -7.89
CA MET A 302 1.17 18.84 -8.19
C MET A 302 1.38 18.66 -9.69
N GLU A 303 0.46 17.98 -10.37
CA GLU A 303 0.56 17.73 -11.82
C GLU A 303 0.61 19.04 -12.60
N GLN A 304 -0.28 20.00 -12.28
CA GLN A 304 -0.30 21.30 -12.93
C GLN A 304 0.94 22.11 -12.58
N TYR A 305 1.39 22.08 -11.33
CA TYR A 305 2.60 22.80 -10.90
C TYR A 305 3.86 22.29 -11.63
N LEU A 306 4.00 20.98 -11.82
CA LEU A 306 5.10 20.40 -12.60
C LEU A 306 5.07 20.88 -14.05
N LYS A 307 3.91 20.81 -14.70
CA LYS A 307 3.75 21.26 -16.11
C LYS A 307 4.12 22.71 -16.30
N ASP A 308 3.71 23.58 -15.40
CA ASP A 308 3.89 25.02 -15.53
C ASP A 308 5.31 25.50 -15.14
N ASN A 309 5.94 24.82 -14.18
CA ASN A 309 7.14 25.31 -13.53
C ASN A 309 8.38 24.41 -13.70
N MET A 310 8.22 23.13 -13.97
CA MET A 310 9.31 22.14 -13.99
C MET A 310 9.12 21.12 -15.14
N PRO A 311 9.10 21.56 -16.42
CA PRO A 311 8.73 20.71 -17.56
C PRO A 311 9.67 19.54 -17.84
N LYS A 312 10.87 19.49 -17.23
CA LYS A 312 11.77 18.34 -17.29
C LYS A 312 11.39 17.23 -16.28
N MET A 313 10.40 17.46 -15.44
CA MET A 313 9.85 16.46 -14.53
C MET A 313 8.39 16.22 -14.83
N SER A 314 7.95 15.00 -14.60
CA SER A 314 6.54 14.59 -14.70
C SER A 314 6.20 13.59 -13.61
N MET A 315 4.97 13.14 -13.57
CA MET A 315 4.59 12.05 -12.67
C MET A 315 3.79 10.98 -13.40
N ILE A 316 3.88 9.76 -12.93
CA ILE A 316 2.87 8.76 -13.26
C ILE A 316 1.64 9.11 -12.43
N ARG A 317 0.56 9.59 -13.09
CA ARG A 317 -0.67 9.94 -12.37
C ARG A 317 -1.27 8.69 -11.75
N PRO A 318 -1.40 8.65 -10.42
CA PRO A 318 -1.98 7.48 -9.75
C PRO A 318 -3.48 7.36 -10.05
N GLN A 319 -3.97 6.13 -10.08
CA GLN A 319 -5.38 5.77 -10.17
C GLN A 319 -5.94 5.40 -8.78
N ALA A 320 -5.05 5.19 -7.82
CA ALA A 320 -5.36 4.92 -6.42
C ALA A 320 -4.23 5.39 -5.51
N SER A 321 -4.51 5.54 -4.21
CA SER A 321 -3.56 5.94 -3.17
C SER A 321 -3.26 7.44 -3.16
N PHE A 322 -2.52 7.85 -2.15
CA PHE A 322 -1.96 9.20 -1.96
C PHE A 322 -0.46 9.26 -2.29
N LEU A 323 0.05 8.23 -2.98
CA LEU A 323 1.45 8.10 -3.36
C LEU A 323 1.60 8.40 -4.85
N VAL A 324 2.56 9.23 -5.18
CA VAL A 324 2.87 9.63 -6.56
C VAL A 324 4.28 9.17 -6.91
N PHE A 325 4.45 8.57 -8.07
CA PHE A 325 5.76 8.22 -8.61
C PHE A 325 6.22 9.32 -9.56
N LEU A 326 7.12 10.17 -9.05
CA LEU A 326 7.66 11.35 -9.72
C LEU A 326 8.77 10.91 -10.69
N ASP A 327 8.60 11.17 -11.96
CA ASP A 327 9.60 10.96 -13.01
C ASP A 327 10.50 12.19 -13.11
N ALA A 328 11.75 12.04 -12.69
CA ALA A 328 12.76 13.10 -12.74
C ALA A 328 13.90 12.78 -13.73
N ARG A 329 13.74 11.78 -14.61
CA ARG A 329 14.75 11.38 -15.62
C ARG A 329 15.10 12.50 -16.58
N GLY A 330 14.16 13.41 -16.86
CA GLY A 330 14.38 14.57 -17.71
C GLY A 330 15.37 15.60 -17.15
N LEU A 331 15.78 15.49 -15.88
CA LEU A 331 16.86 16.28 -15.30
C LEU A 331 18.25 15.86 -15.81
N GLY A 332 18.38 14.64 -16.37
CA GLY A 332 19.64 14.11 -16.88
C GLY A 332 20.69 13.81 -15.81
N LEU A 333 20.29 13.74 -14.55
CA LEU A 333 21.20 13.41 -13.44
C LEU A 333 21.35 11.89 -13.30
N PRO A 334 22.56 11.38 -13.01
CA PRO A 334 22.73 10.02 -12.50
C PRO A 334 21.87 9.81 -11.27
N HIS A 335 21.38 8.56 -11.03
CA HIS A 335 20.37 8.31 -10.01
C HIS A 335 20.82 8.68 -8.58
N ASP A 336 22.06 8.39 -8.23
CA ASP A 336 22.66 8.78 -6.94
C ASP A 336 22.67 10.30 -6.75
N LYS A 337 22.98 11.05 -7.82
CA LYS A 337 22.95 12.51 -7.83
C LYS A 337 21.53 13.06 -7.80
N LEU A 338 20.56 12.34 -8.37
CA LEU A 338 19.16 12.69 -8.28
C LEU A 338 18.65 12.58 -6.84
N VAL A 339 18.96 11.50 -6.14
CA VAL A 339 18.60 11.33 -4.72
C VAL A 339 19.25 12.42 -3.87
N GLU A 340 20.56 12.69 -4.08
CA GLU A 340 21.29 13.77 -3.40
C GLU A 340 20.67 15.15 -3.66
N PHE A 341 20.26 15.44 -4.90
CA PHE A 341 19.57 16.67 -5.27
C PHE A 341 18.29 16.91 -4.46
N PHE A 342 17.43 15.90 -4.34
CA PHE A 342 16.21 16.05 -3.55
C PHE A 342 16.49 16.25 -2.06
N ILE A 343 17.48 15.55 -1.51
CA ILE A 343 17.82 15.64 -0.08
C ILE A 343 18.56 16.95 0.23
N ARG A 344 19.59 17.30 -0.53
CA ARG A 344 20.51 18.41 -0.19
C ARG A 344 20.05 19.74 -0.74
N GLU A 345 19.65 19.80 -2.03
CA GLU A 345 19.29 21.04 -2.69
C GLU A 345 17.80 21.39 -2.49
N ALA A 346 16.91 20.43 -2.74
CA ALA A 346 15.47 20.65 -2.57
C ALA A 346 15.00 20.52 -1.12
N LYS A 347 15.76 19.84 -0.28
CA LYS A 347 15.39 19.56 1.14
C LYS A 347 14.00 18.92 1.27
N VAL A 348 13.71 17.95 0.39
CA VAL A 348 12.47 17.15 0.40
C VAL A 348 12.83 15.68 0.45
N GLY A 349 12.43 15.01 1.54
CA GLY A 349 12.70 13.58 1.77
C GLY A 349 11.59 12.72 1.17
N MET A 350 11.93 11.96 0.13
CA MET A 350 11.05 11.04 -0.57
C MET A 350 11.63 9.62 -0.55
N ASN A 351 10.84 8.61 -0.90
CA ASN A 351 11.41 7.28 -1.11
C ASN A 351 12.16 7.27 -2.45
N ASP A 352 13.36 6.73 -2.40
CA ASP A 352 14.17 6.46 -3.58
C ASP A 352 13.46 5.43 -4.47
N GLY A 353 13.27 5.78 -5.76
CA GLY A 353 12.57 4.96 -6.74
C GLY A 353 13.27 3.63 -7.02
N ALA A 354 14.61 3.58 -6.99
CA ALA A 354 15.38 2.36 -7.22
C ALA A 354 15.15 1.29 -6.14
N THR A 355 14.67 1.67 -4.96
CA THR A 355 14.29 0.70 -3.92
C THR A 355 13.10 -0.19 -4.31
N PHE A 356 12.31 0.21 -5.31
CA PHE A 356 11.16 -0.55 -5.83
C PHE A 356 11.56 -1.52 -6.96
N GLY A 357 12.80 -1.50 -7.39
CA GLY A 357 13.39 -2.23 -8.52
C GLY A 357 14.22 -1.31 -9.38
N ASP A 358 15.13 -1.88 -10.17
CA ASP A 358 16.07 -1.12 -11.02
C ASP A 358 15.34 -0.15 -11.98
N GLU A 359 14.14 -0.51 -12.41
CA GLU A 359 13.27 0.30 -13.26
C GLU A 359 12.78 1.60 -12.60
N GLY A 360 12.87 1.66 -11.29
CA GLY A 360 12.60 2.86 -10.49
C GLY A 360 13.75 3.88 -10.49
N SER A 361 14.87 3.57 -11.14
CA SER A 361 15.98 4.51 -11.31
C SER A 361 15.53 5.76 -12.07
N GLY A 362 15.85 6.94 -11.53
CA GLY A 362 15.38 8.23 -12.07
C GLY A 362 13.99 8.66 -11.57
N PHE A 363 13.36 7.85 -10.73
CA PHE A 363 12.09 8.17 -10.08
C PHE A 363 12.25 8.38 -8.57
N MET A 364 11.28 9.11 -7.99
CA MET A 364 11.11 9.26 -6.54
C MET A 364 9.64 9.01 -6.19
N ARG A 365 9.34 8.34 -5.05
CA ARG A 365 7.95 8.22 -4.60
C ARG A 365 7.64 9.27 -3.55
N MET A 366 6.69 10.16 -3.87
CA MET A 366 6.24 11.25 -3.02
C MET A 366 4.88 10.95 -2.40
N ASN A 367 4.73 11.24 -1.10
CA ASN A 367 3.48 11.10 -0.37
C ASN A 367 2.73 12.43 -0.37
N LEU A 368 1.51 12.46 -0.91
CA LEU A 368 0.61 13.63 -0.97
C LEU A 368 -0.56 13.55 0.04
N GLY A 369 -0.57 12.56 0.92
CA GLY A 369 -1.54 12.45 2.03
C GLY A 369 -1.20 13.40 3.18
N CYS A 370 -1.13 14.70 2.89
CA CYS A 370 -0.79 15.75 3.84
C CYS A 370 -1.52 17.06 3.47
N PRO A 371 -1.57 18.06 4.38
CA PRO A 371 -2.15 19.37 4.11
C PRO A 371 -1.58 20.02 2.84
N ARG A 372 -2.42 20.72 2.07
CA ARG A 372 -2.05 21.41 0.84
C ARG A 372 -0.83 22.32 1.01
N SER A 373 -0.76 23.03 2.12
CA SER A 373 0.36 23.93 2.43
C SER A 373 1.71 23.21 2.51
N VAL A 374 1.73 21.94 2.93
CA VAL A 374 2.95 21.11 2.94
C VAL A 374 3.36 20.73 1.51
N VAL A 375 2.40 20.35 0.65
CA VAL A 375 2.65 20.06 -0.77
C VAL A 375 3.21 21.29 -1.48
N GLU A 376 2.58 22.45 -1.28
CA GLU A 376 3.04 23.73 -1.85
C GLU A 376 4.46 24.09 -1.43
N LYS A 377 4.76 23.95 -0.13
CA LYS A 377 6.09 24.19 0.40
C LYS A 377 7.13 23.27 -0.21
N ALA A 378 6.83 21.98 -0.31
CA ALA A 378 7.72 21.00 -0.92
C ALA A 378 7.98 21.32 -2.39
N LEU A 379 6.93 21.59 -3.18
CA LEU A 379 7.05 21.92 -4.59
C LEU A 379 7.84 23.23 -4.83
N LYS A 380 7.64 24.25 -4.00
CA LYS A 380 8.42 25.50 -4.06
C LYS A 380 9.92 25.25 -3.79
N GLN A 381 10.25 24.39 -2.82
CA GLN A 381 11.65 24.02 -2.55
C GLN A 381 12.27 23.23 -3.70
N ILE A 382 11.53 22.27 -4.27
CA ILE A 382 11.98 21.52 -5.46
C ILE A 382 12.21 22.48 -6.63
N LYS A 383 11.27 23.43 -6.88
CA LYS A 383 11.42 24.45 -7.94
C LYS A 383 12.66 25.32 -7.76
N ALA A 384 12.92 25.80 -6.55
CA ALA A 384 14.10 26.61 -6.26
C ALA A 384 15.42 25.86 -6.48
N ALA A 385 15.44 24.54 -6.26
CA ALA A 385 16.58 23.70 -6.57
C ALA A 385 16.66 23.41 -8.09
N TYR A 386 15.52 23.14 -8.73
CA TYR A 386 15.40 22.91 -10.18
C TYR A 386 15.97 24.08 -10.99
N ASP A 387 15.66 25.33 -10.62
CA ASP A 387 16.12 26.53 -11.33
C ASP A 387 17.64 26.71 -11.34
N LYS A 388 18.36 26.03 -10.48
CA LYS A 388 19.83 26.07 -10.44
C LYS A 388 20.49 25.13 -11.44
N ILE A 389 19.73 24.14 -11.96
CA ILE A 389 20.26 23.06 -12.82
C ILE A 389 19.52 22.91 -14.15
N ALA A 390 18.41 23.64 -14.37
CA ALA A 390 17.52 23.51 -15.52
C ALA A 390 18.01 24.22 -16.78
#